data_0e7d374b07e2f68575b400369d90848b
#
_entry.id   0e7d374b07e2f68575b400369d90848b
#
_cell.length_a   1.000
_cell.length_b   1.000
_cell.length_c   1.000
_cell.angle_alpha   90.00
_cell.angle_beta   90.00
_cell.angle_gamma   90.00
#
_symmetry.space_group_name_H-M   'P 1'
#
loop_
_entity.id
_entity.type
_entity.pdbx_description
1 polymer ?
#
loop_
_entity_poly.entity_id
_entity_poly.type
_entity_poly.pdbx_seq_one_letter_code
_entity_poly.pdbx_strand_id
1 'polypeptide(L)'
;MRRAGTLLLAVLFPFLSAGAEPTPLKLVTGSDYAPYVDDTLPGGGPVTRLVREIFTTAGITADISVEPWRRGYEGLLAHRFDATFPYIRTEQRAREVLFSDPITIVRQHLVVAIGNERAAMATGWMKGRRVCAAVGYGLPAWLNLLIQQGDVQRVTPTQQRSCLSMIIADRADFMVEDDRIADARRATVSEREKLVTVPGPAASESSLHLIVARDNPRGREILDIFNRGLAKMRANGSLPETITGRPPS
;
A
#
# COMPACT_ATOMS: atom_id res chain seq x y z
N MET A 1 18.34 -85.70 -11.14
CA MET A 1 18.87 -84.31 -11.06
C MET A 1 17.71 -83.37 -11.16
N ARG A 2 17.24 -82.82 -10.07
CA ARG A 2 16.12 -81.83 -9.97
C ARG A 2 16.70 -80.40 -9.84
N ARG A 3 16.46 -79.57 -10.83
CA ARG A 3 16.85 -78.13 -10.74
C ARG A 3 15.73 -77.35 -10.03
N ALA A 4 16.05 -76.82 -8.88
CA ALA A 4 15.18 -75.86 -8.18
C ALA A 4 15.34 -74.48 -8.81
N GLY A 5 14.26 -73.93 -9.34
CA GLY A 5 14.20 -72.56 -9.85
C GLY A 5 13.78 -71.60 -8.69
N THR A 6 14.65 -70.68 -8.35
CA THR A 6 14.37 -69.62 -7.36
C THR A 6 13.61 -68.50 -8.06
N LEU A 7 12.34 -68.28 -7.67
CA LEU A 7 11.52 -67.16 -8.14
C LEU A 7 11.90 -65.93 -7.31
N LEU A 8 12.48 -64.90 -7.93
CA LEU A 8 12.77 -63.62 -7.32
C LEU A 8 11.51 -62.74 -7.40
N LEU A 9 10.85 -62.52 -6.27
CA LEU A 9 9.67 -61.65 -6.17
C LEU A 9 10.17 -60.19 -6.03
N ALA A 10 10.06 -59.43 -7.13
CA ALA A 10 10.37 -57.99 -7.12
C ALA A 10 9.23 -57.24 -6.42
N VAL A 11 9.47 -56.75 -5.21
CA VAL A 11 8.55 -55.86 -4.48
C VAL A 11 8.70 -54.46 -5.07
N LEU A 12 7.71 -53.99 -5.87
CA LEU A 12 7.58 -52.61 -6.28
C LEU A 12 7.11 -51.77 -5.07
N PHE A 13 8.01 -50.98 -4.49
CA PHE A 13 7.64 -49.93 -3.58
C PHE A 13 7.08 -48.73 -4.37
N PRO A 14 5.84 -48.30 -4.16
CA PRO A 14 5.36 -47.04 -4.72
C PRO A 14 6.13 -45.88 -4.08
N PHE A 15 6.91 -45.17 -4.87
CA PHE A 15 7.43 -43.86 -4.47
C PHE A 15 6.23 -42.90 -4.27
N LEU A 16 5.82 -42.70 -3.01
CA LEU A 16 5.00 -41.57 -2.67
C LEU A 16 5.85 -40.31 -2.95
N SER A 17 5.55 -39.63 -4.06
CA SER A 17 6.03 -38.26 -4.27
C SER A 17 5.44 -37.41 -3.15
N ALA A 18 6.24 -37.11 -2.15
CA ALA A 18 5.91 -36.05 -1.18
C ALA A 18 5.77 -34.77 -1.99
N GLY A 19 4.53 -34.35 -2.23
CA GLY A 19 4.23 -33.04 -2.82
C GLY A 19 4.92 -31.99 -1.95
N ALA A 20 5.85 -31.23 -2.53
CA ALA A 20 6.46 -30.12 -1.84
C ALA A 20 5.32 -29.19 -1.38
N GLU A 21 5.20 -28.95 -0.09
CA GLU A 21 4.29 -27.94 0.46
C GLU A 21 4.51 -26.63 -0.30
N PRO A 22 3.46 -25.98 -0.79
CA PRO A 22 3.63 -24.76 -1.55
C PRO A 22 4.28 -23.70 -0.65
N THR A 23 5.43 -23.20 -1.07
CA THR A 23 6.16 -22.15 -0.32
C THR A 23 5.25 -20.93 -0.14
N PRO A 24 5.08 -20.44 1.10
CA PRO A 24 4.24 -19.28 1.37
C PRO A 24 4.68 -18.07 0.55
N LEU A 25 3.72 -17.30 0.06
CA LEU A 25 3.97 -16.04 -0.62
C LEU A 25 4.42 -15.00 0.42
N LYS A 26 5.62 -14.45 0.25
CA LYS A 26 6.19 -13.45 1.15
C LYS A 26 5.71 -12.06 0.77
N LEU A 27 4.85 -11.49 1.57
CA LEU A 27 4.31 -10.16 1.36
C LEU A 27 4.84 -9.19 2.41
N VAL A 28 4.88 -7.92 2.06
CA VAL A 28 5.21 -6.85 3.00
C VAL A 28 4.24 -5.70 2.88
N THR A 29 3.98 -5.03 3.99
CA THR A 29 3.22 -3.79 4.02
C THR A 29 3.88 -2.80 4.99
N GLY A 30 3.47 -1.55 4.93
CA GLY A 30 3.86 -0.55 5.93
C GLY A 30 2.88 -0.49 7.09
N SER A 31 3.11 0.45 7.98
CA SER A 31 2.19 0.90 9.02
C SER A 31 1.95 2.41 8.89
N ASP A 32 1.18 3.01 9.81
CA ASP A 32 0.89 4.45 9.80
C ASP A 32 0.13 4.89 8.53
N TYR A 33 -0.82 4.05 8.06
CA TYR A 33 -1.68 4.33 6.91
C TYR A 33 -3.16 3.98 7.20
N ALA A 34 -3.58 4.24 8.46
CA ALA A 34 -4.98 4.09 8.84
C ALA A 34 -5.87 5.04 8.01
N PRO A 35 -7.09 4.63 7.65
CA PRO A 35 -7.79 3.42 8.06
C PRO A 35 -7.52 2.18 7.20
N TYR A 36 -6.61 2.21 6.23
CA TYR A 36 -6.39 1.12 5.26
C TYR A 36 -5.47 0.03 5.79
N VAL A 37 -4.30 0.44 6.27
CA VAL A 37 -3.24 -0.44 6.82
C VAL A 37 -2.60 0.22 8.03
N ASP A 38 -2.60 -0.49 9.14
CA ASP A 38 -1.90 -0.09 10.36
C ASP A 38 -1.77 -1.30 11.27
N ASP A 39 -0.61 -1.49 11.91
CA ASP A 39 -0.35 -2.61 12.80
C ASP A 39 -1.15 -2.55 14.10
N THR A 40 -1.70 -1.39 14.45
CA THR A 40 -2.62 -1.22 15.58
C THR A 40 -4.05 -1.62 15.27
N LEU A 41 -4.39 -1.76 13.98
CA LEU A 41 -5.75 -2.14 13.55
C LEU A 41 -5.94 -3.67 13.57
N PRO A 42 -7.16 -4.17 13.82
CA PRO A 42 -7.46 -5.60 13.77
C PRO A 42 -7.03 -6.23 12.45
N GLY A 43 -6.15 -7.25 12.55
CA GLY A 43 -5.60 -7.96 11.39
C GLY A 43 -4.73 -7.12 10.46
N GLY A 44 -4.17 -6.00 10.95
CA GLY A 44 -3.34 -5.07 10.18
C GLY A 44 -4.13 -4.12 9.28
N GLY A 45 -5.43 -3.99 9.50
CA GLY A 45 -6.34 -3.13 8.74
C GLY A 45 -7.08 -3.83 7.59
N PRO A 46 -8.11 -3.17 7.02
CA PRO A 46 -9.00 -3.78 6.02
C PRO A 46 -8.28 -4.20 4.73
N VAL A 47 -7.27 -3.48 4.28
CA VAL A 47 -6.51 -3.86 3.07
C VAL A 47 -5.63 -5.09 3.35
N THR A 48 -5.01 -5.18 4.52
CA THR A 48 -4.21 -6.35 4.91
C THR A 48 -5.08 -7.60 4.99
N ARG A 49 -6.29 -7.49 5.58
CA ARG A 49 -7.24 -8.60 5.63
C ARG A 49 -7.72 -9.01 4.23
N LEU A 50 -8.05 -8.03 3.38
CA LEU A 50 -8.45 -8.28 1.98
C LEU A 50 -7.38 -9.07 1.22
N VAL A 51 -6.12 -8.62 1.29
CA VAL A 51 -5.00 -9.28 0.60
C VAL A 51 -4.82 -10.71 1.09
N ARG A 52 -4.86 -10.92 2.41
CA ARG A 52 -4.75 -12.26 3.02
C ARG A 52 -5.91 -13.16 2.56
N GLU A 53 -7.14 -12.67 2.59
CA GLU A 53 -8.33 -13.42 2.21
C GLU A 53 -8.30 -13.85 0.74
N ILE A 54 -7.89 -12.95 -0.17
CA ILE A 54 -7.77 -13.24 -1.59
C ILE A 54 -6.80 -14.42 -1.82
N PHE A 55 -5.61 -14.37 -1.24
CA PHE A 55 -4.62 -15.45 -1.43
C PHE A 55 -5.04 -16.74 -0.75
N THR A 56 -5.57 -16.68 0.48
CA THR A 56 -6.09 -17.85 1.18
C THR A 56 -7.21 -18.55 0.40
N THR A 57 -8.14 -17.78 -0.18
CA THR A 57 -9.22 -18.32 -1.02
C THR A 57 -8.69 -18.98 -2.29
N ALA A 58 -7.53 -18.54 -2.77
CA ALA A 58 -6.84 -19.15 -3.91
C ALA A 58 -5.97 -20.37 -3.49
N GLY A 59 -6.00 -20.79 -2.22
CA GLY A 59 -5.20 -21.90 -1.71
C GLY A 59 -3.73 -21.54 -1.47
N ILE A 60 -3.40 -20.26 -1.38
CA ILE A 60 -2.03 -19.76 -1.21
C ILE A 60 -1.88 -19.18 0.20
N THR A 61 -0.93 -19.69 0.96
CA THR A 61 -0.54 -19.10 2.24
C THR A 61 0.24 -17.81 2.00
N ALA A 62 -0.23 -16.70 2.59
CA ALA A 62 0.43 -15.40 2.52
C ALA A 62 1.07 -15.06 3.88
N ASP A 63 2.40 -14.99 3.92
CA ASP A 63 3.16 -14.48 5.05
C ASP A 63 3.34 -12.97 4.88
N ILE A 64 2.70 -12.17 5.75
CA ILE A 64 2.65 -10.72 5.64
C ILE A 64 3.44 -10.09 6.78
N SER A 65 4.56 -9.45 6.41
CA SER A 65 5.43 -8.70 7.33
C SER A 65 5.07 -7.21 7.31
N VAL A 66 5.38 -6.50 8.40
CA VAL A 66 5.28 -5.04 8.49
C VAL A 66 6.68 -4.45 8.55
N GLU A 67 6.99 -3.54 7.61
CA GLU A 67 8.28 -2.87 7.49
C GLU A 67 8.07 -1.36 7.24
N PRO A 68 9.03 -0.50 7.56
CA PRO A 68 9.00 0.88 7.06
C PRO A 68 8.83 0.91 5.53
N TRP A 69 7.96 1.78 5.01
CA TRP A 69 7.56 1.83 3.59
C TRP A 69 8.73 1.72 2.62
N ARG A 70 9.79 2.51 2.87
CA ARG A 70 11.00 2.48 2.05
C ARG A 70 11.68 1.12 2.07
N ARG A 71 11.85 0.53 3.26
CA ARG A 71 12.51 -0.77 3.42
C ARG A 71 11.71 -1.90 2.76
N GLY A 72 10.37 -1.87 2.89
CA GLY A 72 9.47 -2.81 2.22
C GLY A 72 9.60 -2.71 0.70
N TYR A 73 9.61 -1.50 0.14
CA TYR A 73 9.78 -1.26 -1.29
C TYR A 73 11.16 -1.71 -1.82
N GLU A 74 12.24 -1.33 -1.12
CA GLU A 74 13.60 -1.79 -1.45
C GLU A 74 13.71 -3.32 -1.34
N GLY A 75 13.03 -3.92 -0.36
CA GLY A 75 12.94 -5.37 -0.20
C GLY A 75 12.20 -6.07 -1.32
N LEU A 76 11.14 -5.45 -1.86
CA LEU A 76 10.44 -5.92 -3.05
C LEU A 76 11.37 -5.95 -4.27
N LEU A 77 12.07 -4.84 -4.54
CA LEU A 77 12.98 -4.74 -5.68
C LEU A 77 14.20 -5.68 -5.56
N ALA A 78 14.59 -6.02 -4.32
CA ALA A 78 15.63 -7.01 -4.03
C ALA A 78 15.11 -8.46 -3.93
N HIS A 79 13.87 -8.73 -4.33
CA HIS A 79 13.22 -10.05 -4.28
C HIS A 79 13.20 -10.72 -2.89
N ARG A 80 13.30 -9.92 -1.80
CA ARG A 80 13.06 -10.44 -0.44
C ARG A 80 11.58 -10.69 -0.19
N PHE A 81 10.72 -9.96 -0.90
CA PHE A 81 9.28 -10.08 -0.88
C PHE A 81 8.75 -10.26 -2.29
N ASP A 82 7.68 -11.02 -2.42
CA ASP A 82 7.01 -11.30 -3.69
C ASP A 82 6.10 -10.16 -4.12
N ALA A 83 5.43 -9.52 -3.16
CA ALA A 83 4.57 -8.35 -3.39
C ALA A 83 4.52 -7.43 -2.17
N THR A 84 4.09 -6.18 -2.40
CA THR A 84 3.80 -5.21 -1.34
C THR A 84 2.52 -4.41 -1.63
N PHE A 85 1.91 -3.85 -0.59
CA PHE A 85 0.65 -3.11 -0.68
C PHE A 85 0.44 -2.17 0.53
N PRO A 86 -0.48 -1.18 0.47
CA PRO A 86 -0.99 -0.56 -0.73
C PRO A 86 -0.05 0.54 -1.23
N TYR A 87 0.05 0.70 -2.52
CA TYR A 87 0.88 1.74 -3.13
C TYR A 87 0.11 2.54 -4.16
N ILE A 88 0.29 3.86 -4.19
CA ILE A 88 -0.17 4.69 -5.29
C ILE A 88 0.72 4.46 -6.52
N ARG A 89 0.08 4.56 -7.70
CA ARG A 89 0.80 4.53 -8.97
C ARG A 89 1.47 5.87 -9.21
N THR A 90 2.78 5.84 -9.46
CA THR A 90 3.58 6.98 -9.95
C THR A 90 4.36 6.55 -11.18
N GLU A 91 4.76 7.52 -12.03
CA GLU A 91 5.59 7.22 -13.21
C GLU A 91 6.92 6.57 -12.84
N GLN A 92 7.56 7.04 -11.76
CA GLN A 92 8.78 6.42 -11.26
C GLN A 92 8.55 4.94 -10.92
N ARG A 93 7.54 4.64 -10.09
CA ARG A 93 7.23 3.26 -9.69
C ARG A 93 6.85 2.39 -10.88
N ALA A 94 6.12 2.95 -11.87
CA ALA A 94 5.72 2.22 -13.06
C ALA A 94 6.89 1.73 -13.93
N ARG A 95 8.09 2.24 -13.74
CA ARG A 95 9.32 1.74 -14.41
C ARG A 95 9.88 0.50 -13.70
N GLU A 96 9.68 0.38 -12.40
CA GLU A 96 10.31 -0.63 -11.53
C GLU A 96 9.37 -1.78 -11.18
N VAL A 97 8.04 -1.52 -11.12
CA VAL A 97 7.05 -2.49 -10.65
C VAL A 97 5.87 -2.65 -11.61
N LEU A 98 5.13 -3.75 -11.45
CA LEU A 98 3.82 -3.97 -12.03
C LEU A 98 2.75 -3.75 -10.96
N PHE A 99 1.57 -3.28 -11.37
CA PHE A 99 0.46 -2.93 -10.50
C PHE A 99 -0.72 -3.87 -10.71
N SER A 100 -1.40 -4.23 -9.63
CA SER A 100 -2.71 -4.89 -9.68
C SER A 100 -3.79 -3.94 -10.23
N ASP A 101 -4.99 -4.44 -10.40
CA ASP A 101 -6.18 -3.61 -10.47
C ASP A 101 -6.28 -2.73 -9.21
N PRO A 102 -6.94 -1.55 -9.30
CA PRO A 102 -7.11 -0.66 -8.16
C PRO A 102 -7.83 -1.35 -6.99
N ILE A 103 -7.25 -1.34 -5.80
CA ILE A 103 -7.93 -1.78 -4.57
C ILE A 103 -9.03 -0.78 -4.21
N THR A 104 -8.66 0.49 -4.17
CA THR A 104 -9.56 1.63 -3.91
C THR A 104 -9.04 2.90 -4.55
N ILE A 105 -9.91 3.90 -4.66
CA ILE A 105 -9.54 5.25 -5.06
C ILE A 105 -9.40 6.10 -3.80
N VAL A 106 -8.33 6.87 -3.72
CA VAL A 106 -8.06 7.85 -2.68
C VAL A 106 -8.16 9.25 -3.26
N ARG A 107 -8.86 10.14 -2.54
CA ARG A 107 -9.00 11.56 -2.89
C ARG A 107 -8.14 12.37 -1.97
N GLN A 108 -7.15 13.02 -2.54
CA GLN A 108 -6.14 13.72 -1.78
C GLN A 108 -6.47 15.20 -1.69
N HIS A 109 -6.44 15.72 -0.49
CA HIS A 109 -6.63 17.13 -0.16
C HIS A 109 -5.37 17.71 0.48
N LEU A 110 -5.25 19.02 0.50
CA LEU A 110 -4.23 19.67 1.30
C LEU A 110 -4.67 19.67 2.77
N VAL A 111 -3.72 19.37 3.65
CA VAL A 111 -3.86 19.60 5.09
C VAL A 111 -2.90 20.72 5.46
N VAL A 112 -3.43 21.75 6.11
CA VAL A 112 -2.70 22.98 6.47
C VAL A 112 -2.99 23.35 7.93
N ALA A 113 -2.22 24.30 8.49
CA ALA A 113 -2.58 24.93 9.75
C ALA A 113 -3.88 25.73 9.59
N ILE A 114 -4.73 25.72 10.63
CA ILE A 114 -5.98 26.49 10.66
C ILE A 114 -5.70 27.97 10.37
N GLY A 115 -6.59 28.61 9.61
CA GLY A 115 -6.43 30.01 9.15
C GLY A 115 -5.73 30.12 7.79
N ASN A 116 -5.09 29.04 7.30
CA ASN A 116 -4.45 29.02 5.97
C ASN A 116 -5.32 28.41 4.88
N GLU A 117 -6.48 27.83 5.21
CA GLU A 117 -7.33 27.08 4.28
C GLU A 117 -7.80 27.94 3.09
N ARG A 118 -8.22 29.19 3.35
CA ARG A 118 -8.64 30.10 2.28
C ARG A 118 -7.47 30.49 1.36
N ALA A 119 -6.31 30.78 1.95
CA ALA A 119 -5.11 31.12 1.21
C ALA A 119 -4.63 29.93 0.37
N ALA A 120 -4.71 28.72 0.92
CA ALA A 120 -4.29 27.49 0.25
C ALA A 120 -5.14 27.14 -1.00
N MET A 121 -6.32 27.72 -1.13
CA MET A 121 -7.17 27.60 -2.34
C MET A 121 -6.74 28.56 -3.45
N ALA A 122 -5.91 29.55 -3.18
CA ALA A 122 -5.49 30.52 -4.18
C ALA A 122 -4.42 29.96 -5.11
N THR A 123 -4.55 30.29 -6.40
CA THR A 123 -3.54 29.92 -7.41
C THR A 123 -2.16 30.48 -7.02
N GLY A 124 -1.13 29.62 -7.07
CA GLY A 124 0.23 29.99 -6.75
C GLY A 124 0.57 30.05 -5.26
N TRP A 125 -0.38 29.77 -4.37
CA TRP A 125 -0.12 29.76 -2.92
C TRP A 125 1.04 28.85 -2.51
N MET A 126 1.25 27.75 -3.21
CA MET A 126 2.30 26.77 -2.89
C MET A 126 3.72 27.27 -3.20
N LYS A 127 3.87 28.34 -3.98
CA LYS A 127 5.19 28.84 -4.37
C LYS A 127 5.98 29.32 -3.16
N GLY A 128 7.22 28.81 -3.03
CA GLY A 128 8.11 29.07 -1.89
C GLY A 128 7.76 28.31 -0.61
N ARG A 129 6.74 27.43 -0.62
CA ARG A 129 6.29 26.71 0.56
C ARG A 129 6.89 25.31 0.67
N ARG A 130 6.78 24.77 1.88
CA ARG A 130 7.33 23.46 2.27
C ARG A 130 6.21 22.43 2.33
N VAL A 131 6.26 21.44 1.44
CA VAL A 131 5.39 20.26 1.54
C VAL A 131 6.06 19.19 2.39
N CYS A 132 5.31 18.63 3.34
CA CYS A 132 5.78 17.49 4.13
C CYS A 132 5.29 16.17 3.54
N ALA A 133 6.24 15.26 3.30
CA ALA A 133 5.94 13.88 2.93
C ALA A 133 7.10 12.96 3.35
N ALA A 134 6.78 11.92 4.11
CA ALA A 134 7.77 10.99 4.64
C ALA A 134 8.59 10.30 3.55
N VAL A 135 9.74 9.73 3.96
CA VAL A 135 10.59 8.90 3.09
C VAL A 135 9.76 7.74 2.53
N GLY A 136 9.81 7.56 1.20
CA GLY A 136 9.06 6.51 0.51
C GLY A 136 7.58 6.84 0.22
N TYR A 137 7.06 7.95 0.76
CA TYR A 137 5.70 8.40 0.47
C TYR A 137 5.60 8.99 -0.95
N GLY A 138 4.65 8.49 -1.73
CA GLY A 138 4.39 8.99 -3.08
C GLY A 138 3.61 10.30 -3.04
N LEU A 139 4.02 11.28 -3.85
CA LEU A 139 3.29 12.52 -4.07
C LEU A 139 2.61 12.52 -5.44
N PRO A 140 1.51 13.29 -5.63
CA PRO A 140 0.91 13.50 -6.93
C PRO A 140 1.90 14.03 -7.96
N ALA A 141 1.70 13.68 -9.25
CA ALA A 141 2.62 14.06 -10.32
C ALA A 141 2.80 15.59 -10.42
N TRP A 142 1.70 16.34 -10.31
CA TRP A 142 1.74 17.80 -10.37
C TRP A 142 2.60 18.42 -9.25
N LEU A 143 2.57 17.84 -8.04
CA LEU A 143 3.35 18.34 -6.90
C LEU A 143 4.83 17.95 -7.03
N ASN A 144 5.13 16.76 -7.54
CA ASN A 144 6.50 16.39 -7.88
C ASN A 144 7.11 17.34 -8.94
N LEU A 145 6.29 17.80 -9.91
CA LEU A 145 6.73 18.79 -10.90
C LEU A 145 7.10 20.13 -10.24
N LEU A 146 6.26 20.65 -9.34
CA LEU A 146 6.56 21.89 -8.60
C LEU A 146 7.83 21.78 -7.75
N ILE A 147 8.06 20.60 -7.15
CA ILE A 147 9.30 20.33 -6.40
C ILE A 147 10.51 20.33 -7.33
N GLN A 148 10.43 19.68 -8.50
CA GLN A 148 11.51 19.65 -9.49
C GLN A 148 11.83 21.03 -10.06
N GLN A 149 10.82 21.90 -10.21
CA GLN A 149 10.97 23.28 -10.66
C GLN A 149 11.53 24.22 -9.57
N GLY A 150 11.61 23.73 -8.32
CA GLY A 150 12.05 24.54 -7.18
C GLY A 150 10.97 25.47 -6.62
N ASP A 151 9.75 25.40 -7.13
CA ASP A 151 8.62 26.22 -6.63
C ASP A 151 8.12 25.74 -5.27
N VAL A 152 8.30 24.46 -4.92
CA VAL A 152 7.95 23.86 -3.64
C VAL A 152 9.14 23.10 -3.07
N GLN A 153 9.39 23.26 -1.78
CA GLN A 153 10.42 22.51 -1.08
C GLN A 153 9.81 21.28 -0.39
N ARG A 154 10.47 20.11 -0.52
CA ARG A 154 10.03 18.91 0.18
C ARG A 154 10.75 18.75 1.50
N VAL A 155 9.99 18.60 2.59
CA VAL A 155 10.47 18.20 3.92
C VAL A 155 10.15 16.72 4.14
N THR A 156 11.14 15.93 4.56
CA THR A 156 11.05 14.46 4.49
C THR A 156 11.34 13.82 5.84
N PRO A 157 10.35 13.71 6.76
CA PRO A 157 10.51 12.97 8.00
C PRO A 157 10.51 11.45 7.76
N THR A 158 10.90 10.68 8.76
CA THR A 158 10.87 9.22 8.71
C THR A 158 9.45 8.65 8.69
N GLN A 159 8.52 9.30 9.38
CA GLN A 159 7.13 8.85 9.53
C GLN A 159 6.17 9.95 9.04
N GLN A 160 5.11 9.52 8.32
CA GLN A 160 4.14 10.45 7.74
C GLN A 160 3.37 11.24 8.80
N ARG A 161 3.04 10.62 9.95
CA ARG A 161 2.36 11.32 11.07
C ARG A 161 3.14 12.50 11.61
N SER A 162 4.48 12.49 11.50
CA SER A 162 5.30 13.62 11.92
C SER A 162 5.02 14.90 11.13
N CYS A 163 4.46 14.80 9.93
CA CYS A 163 4.10 15.94 9.10
C CYS A 163 3.07 16.85 9.80
N LEU A 164 2.11 16.28 10.52
CA LEU A 164 1.11 17.06 11.26
C LEU A 164 1.75 17.95 12.33
N SER A 165 2.62 17.37 13.16
CA SER A 165 3.37 18.13 14.18
C SER A 165 4.31 19.16 13.56
N MET A 166 4.88 18.86 12.39
CA MET A 166 5.74 19.82 11.67
C MET A 166 4.95 21.01 11.13
N ILE A 167 3.73 20.80 10.65
CA ILE A 167 2.83 21.89 10.21
C ILE A 167 2.43 22.75 11.40
N ILE A 168 2.07 22.14 12.54
CA ILE A 168 1.72 22.85 13.77
C ILE A 168 2.90 23.71 14.27
N ALA A 169 4.13 23.20 14.15
CA ALA A 169 5.36 23.86 14.59
C ALA A 169 5.98 24.79 13.53
N ASP A 170 5.27 25.10 12.46
CA ASP A 170 5.76 25.92 11.33
C ASP A 170 7.10 25.42 10.72
N ARG A 171 7.29 24.09 10.68
CA ARG A 171 8.43 23.43 10.02
C ARG A 171 8.07 22.91 8.63
N ALA A 172 6.78 22.87 8.32
CA ALA A 172 6.21 22.61 7.02
C ALA A 172 4.93 23.43 6.86
N ASP A 173 4.53 23.75 5.65
CA ASP A 173 3.36 24.59 5.38
C ASP A 173 2.12 23.77 5.07
N PHE A 174 2.29 22.61 4.44
CA PHE A 174 1.19 21.70 4.09
C PHE A 174 1.66 20.27 3.89
N MET A 175 0.70 19.36 3.86
CA MET A 175 0.85 18.00 3.32
C MET A 175 -0.32 17.70 2.40
N VAL A 176 -0.17 16.68 1.54
CA VAL A 176 -1.24 16.15 0.70
C VAL A 176 -1.57 14.76 1.19
N GLU A 177 -2.82 14.54 1.56
CA GLU A 177 -3.27 13.28 2.14
C GLU A 177 -4.70 12.94 1.72
N ASP A 178 -5.05 11.67 1.67
CA ASP A 178 -6.44 11.21 1.57
C ASP A 178 -7.23 11.75 2.79
N ASP A 179 -8.45 12.19 2.58
CA ASP A 179 -9.29 12.80 3.62
C ASP A 179 -9.52 11.86 4.81
N ARG A 180 -9.75 10.57 4.54
CA ARG A 180 -9.95 9.53 5.57
C ARG A 180 -8.69 9.28 6.38
N ILE A 181 -7.52 9.29 5.72
CA ILE A 181 -6.22 9.16 6.39
C ILE A 181 -5.93 10.43 7.20
N ALA A 182 -6.20 11.60 6.63
CA ALA A 182 -6.02 12.87 7.32
C ALA A 182 -6.85 12.94 8.62
N ASP A 183 -8.11 12.48 8.57
CA ASP A 183 -8.99 12.45 9.74
C ASP A 183 -8.49 11.45 10.79
N ALA A 184 -8.11 10.22 10.37
CA ALA A 184 -7.57 9.21 11.26
C ALA A 184 -6.28 9.69 11.95
N ARG A 185 -5.36 10.32 11.20
CA ARG A 185 -4.11 10.86 11.75
C ARG A 185 -4.35 12.04 12.69
N ARG A 186 -5.21 12.98 12.31
CA ARG A 186 -5.53 14.11 13.17
C ARG A 186 -6.04 13.66 14.54
N ALA A 187 -6.79 12.55 14.58
CA ALA A 187 -7.28 12.00 15.84
C ALA A 187 -6.15 11.57 16.79
N THR A 188 -4.94 11.31 16.29
CA THR A 188 -3.77 10.88 17.08
C THR A 188 -2.87 12.04 17.57
N VAL A 189 -3.15 13.28 17.15
CA VAL A 189 -2.34 14.46 17.48
C VAL A 189 -3.02 15.29 18.56
N SER A 190 -2.26 15.71 19.58
CA SER A 190 -2.77 16.45 20.74
C SER A 190 -3.31 17.84 20.40
N GLU A 191 -2.80 18.47 19.34
CA GLU A 191 -3.22 19.83 18.92
C GLU A 191 -3.93 19.79 17.55
N ARG A 192 -4.75 18.75 17.34
CA ARG A 192 -5.45 18.49 16.08
C ARG A 192 -6.36 19.65 15.62
N GLU A 193 -6.86 20.44 16.57
CA GLU A 193 -7.67 21.63 16.30
C GLU A 193 -6.90 22.74 15.58
N LYS A 194 -5.57 22.66 15.55
CA LYS A 194 -4.70 23.58 14.80
C LYS A 194 -4.56 23.20 13.32
N LEU A 195 -5.16 22.08 12.89
CA LEU A 195 -5.03 21.54 11.55
C LEU A 195 -6.39 21.45 10.86
N VAL A 196 -6.43 21.75 9.58
CA VAL A 196 -7.63 21.63 8.75
C VAL A 196 -7.31 21.03 7.39
N THR A 197 -8.23 20.18 6.89
CA THR A 197 -8.25 19.77 5.49
C THR A 197 -8.86 20.91 4.67
N VAL A 198 -8.17 21.35 3.64
CA VAL A 198 -8.66 22.44 2.77
C VAL A 198 -9.95 21.99 2.09
N PRO A 199 -11.05 22.71 2.25
CA PRO A 199 -12.34 22.33 1.67
C PRO A 199 -12.35 22.49 0.16
N GLY A 200 -13.27 21.81 -0.51
CA GLY A 200 -13.45 21.88 -1.96
C GLY A 200 -13.09 20.58 -2.69
N PRO A 201 -12.89 20.65 -4.01
CA PRO A 201 -12.54 19.46 -4.80
C PRO A 201 -11.18 18.90 -4.37
N ALA A 202 -11.00 17.59 -4.52
CA ALA A 202 -9.73 16.95 -4.25
C ALA A 202 -8.62 17.55 -5.13
N ALA A 203 -7.45 17.79 -4.53
CA ALA A 203 -6.27 18.27 -5.25
C ALA A 203 -5.74 17.21 -6.23
N SER A 204 -6.00 15.93 -5.95
CA SER A 204 -5.77 14.81 -6.87
C SER A 204 -6.56 13.58 -6.48
N GLU A 205 -6.76 12.69 -7.45
CA GLU A 205 -7.21 11.32 -7.21
C GLU A 205 -6.08 10.36 -7.55
N SER A 206 -5.94 9.32 -6.76
CA SER A 206 -4.96 8.24 -6.96
C SER A 206 -5.60 6.91 -6.63
N SER A 207 -5.05 5.83 -7.17
CA SER A 207 -5.49 4.48 -6.84
C SER A 207 -4.45 3.76 -6.00
N LEU A 208 -4.92 2.95 -5.05
CA LEU A 208 -4.10 2.05 -4.25
C LEU A 208 -4.04 0.67 -4.90
N HIS A 209 -2.86 0.08 -4.93
CA HIS A 209 -2.60 -1.18 -5.61
C HIS A 209 -1.74 -2.12 -4.76
N LEU A 210 -1.86 -3.42 -5.02
CA LEU A 210 -0.79 -4.36 -4.76
C LEU A 210 0.22 -4.26 -5.90
N ILE A 211 1.51 -4.29 -5.58
CA ILE A 211 2.60 -4.20 -6.55
C ILE A 211 3.58 -5.36 -6.41
N VAL A 212 4.19 -5.72 -7.54
CA VAL A 212 5.25 -6.74 -7.65
C VAL A 212 6.44 -6.17 -8.41
N ALA A 213 7.65 -6.63 -8.15
CA ALA A 213 8.81 -6.21 -8.94
C ALA A 213 8.60 -6.59 -10.41
N ARG A 214 8.99 -5.73 -11.34
CA ARG A 214 8.75 -5.92 -12.78
C ARG A 214 9.44 -7.17 -13.34
N ASP A 215 10.59 -7.50 -12.79
CA ASP A 215 11.43 -8.63 -13.15
C ASP A 215 11.18 -9.88 -12.29
N ASN A 216 10.17 -9.86 -11.40
CA ASN A 216 9.76 -11.05 -10.66
C ASN A 216 9.15 -12.06 -11.64
N PRO A 217 9.71 -13.28 -11.79
CA PRO A 217 9.23 -14.28 -12.74
C PRO A 217 7.80 -14.73 -12.48
N ARG A 218 7.35 -14.67 -11.21
CA ARG A 218 5.97 -14.98 -10.81
C ARG A 218 5.06 -13.74 -10.73
N GLY A 219 5.59 -12.55 -11.03
CA GLY A 219 4.89 -11.30 -10.79
C GLY A 219 3.53 -11.22 -11.48
N ARG A 220 3.43 -11.66 -12.74
CA ARG A 220 2.14 -11.70 -13.48
C ARG A 220 1.16 -12.70 -12.87
N GLU A 221 1.62 -13.88 -12.51
CA GLU A 221 0.79 -14.90 -11.85
C GLU A 221 0.19 -14.35 -10.53
N ILE A 222 1.01 -13.72 -9.70
CA ILE A 222 0.59 -13.12 -8.43
C ILE A 222 -0.49 -12.04 -8.66
N LEU A 223 -0.27 -11.16 -9.62
CA LEU A 223 -1.23 -10.11 -9.97
C LEU A 223 -2.54 -10.69 -10.52
N ASP A 224 -2.48 -11.71 -11.38
CA ASP A 224 -3.66 -12.35 -11.97
C ASP A 224 -4.51 -13.03 -10.88
N ILE A 225 -3.88 -13.71 -9.92
CA ILE A 225 -4.58 -14.32 -8.79
C ILE A 225 -5.24 -13.23 -7.95
N PHE A 226 -4.49 -12.19 -7.61
CA PHE A 226 -5.00 -11.07 -6.82
C PHE A 226 -6.17 -10.37 -7.52
N ASN A 227 -6.05 -10.03 -8.80
CA ASN A 227 -7.07 -9.32 -9.57
C ASN A 227 -8.36 -10.14 -9.70
N ARG A 228 -8.26 -11.45 -9.95
CA ARG A 228 -9.45 -12.33 -9.97
C ARG A 228 -10.15 -12.37 -8.61
N GLY A 229 -9.41 -12.49 -7.52
CA GLY A 229 -9.96 -12.47 -6.17
C GLY A 229 -10.64 -11.15 -5.85
N LEU A 230 -9.98 -10.03 -6.16
CA LEU A 230 -10.50 -8.68 -5.98
C LEU A 230 -11.79 -8.45 -6.78
N ALA A 231 -11.82 -8.89 -8.05
CA ALA A 231 -13.01 -8.79 -8.90
C ALA A 231 -14.18 -9.61 -8.34
N LYS A 232 -13.93 -10.83 -7.83
CA LYS A 232 -14.94 -11.67 -7.20
C LYS A 232 -15.52 -11.01 -5.96
N MET A 233 -14.67 -10.43 -5.09
CA MET A 233 -15.13 -9.75 -3.87
C MET A 233 -15.91 -8.47 -4.18
N ARG A 234 -15.58 -7.78 -5.29
CA ARG A 234 -16.37 -6.65 -5.80
C ARG A 234 -17.75 -7.09 -6.26
N ALA A 235 -17.81 -8.16 -7.06
CA ALA A 235 -19.05 -8.64 -7.65
C ALA A 235 -20.05 -9.15 -6.61
N ASN A 236 -19.59 -9.77 -5.53
CA ASN A 236 -20.42 -10.29 -4.46
C ASN A 236 -20.64 -9.31 -3.28
N GLY A 237 -20.08 -8.09 -3.37
CA GLY A 237 -20.26 -7.06 -2.34
C GLY A 237 -19.51 -7.30 -1.03
N SER A 238 -18.54 -8.24 -0.98
CA SER A 238 -17.79 -8.56 0.24
C SER A 238 -16.60 -7.64 0.52
N LEU A 239 -16.37 -6.61 -0.33
CA LEU A 239 -15.33 -5.63 -0.03
C LEU A 239 -15.66 -4.80 1.22
N PRO A 240 -14.68 -4.56 2.11
CA PRO A 240 -14.86 -3.67 3.24
C PRO A 240 -15.35 -2.27 2.83
N GLU A 241 -16.25 -1.67 3.61
CA GLU A 241 -16.76 -0.31 3.34
C GLU A 241 -15.67 0.73 3.21
N THR A 242 -14.61 0.64 4.01
CA THR A 242 -13.41 1.49 3.91
C THR A 242 -12.77 1.45 2.52
N ILE A 243 -12.90 0.32 1.81
CA ILE A 243 -12.33 0.14 0.46
C ILE A 243 -13.30 0.64 -0.61
N THR A 244 -14.60 0.42 -0.42
CA THR A 244 -15.64 0.83 -1.40
C THR A 244 -15.89 2.33 -1.42
N GLY A 245 -15.42 3.07 -0.41
CA GLY A 245 -15.68 4.50 -0.27
C GLY A 245 -17.12 4.85 0.13
N ARG A 246 -17.93 3.84 0.52
CA ARG A 246 -19.28 4.07 1.05
C ARG A 246 -19.14 4.59 2.48
N PRO A 247 -19.86 5.67 2.87
CA PRO A 247 -19.86 6.13 4.26
C PRO A 247 -20.39 5.00 5.17
N PRO A 248 -19.94 4.90 6.42
CA PRO A 248 -20.55 3.99 7.39
C PRO A 248 -22.03 4.31 7.54
N SER A 249 -22.85 3.28 7.48
CA SER A 249 -24.30 3.35 7.66
C SER A 249 -24.68 3.69 9.09
#